data_e4d6f8c689b2a99bcf7de836443e03eb
#
_entry.id   e4d6f8c689b2a99bcf7de836443e03eb
#
_cell.length_a   1.000
_cell.length_b   1.000
_cell.length_c   1.000
_cell.angle_alpha   90.00
_cell.angle_beta   90.00
_cell.angle_gamma   90.00
#
_symmetry.space_group_name_H-M   'P 1'
#
loop_
_entity.id
_entity.type
_entity.pdbx_description
1 polymer ?
#
loop_
_entity_poly.entity_id
_entity_poly.type
_entity_poly.pdbx_seq_one_letter_code
_entity_poly.pdbx_strand_id
1 'polypeptide(L)'
;MEFTNARILITGGSSGLGKATARLLIERGARVAITGRDRSKLEHVAAELGAWPLHYDASKESDILAMYAEIDREWGGLDVLVNNAGIGFFGPVDEVSWSDFEKIFHTNVFGAAIVGREAARRMKAQNKGNIINIASSAGVRGFKNGTVYAASKFAVRGMTECWRDELRPHNIRVMLVNPSAVPTAFNVESREEKPLKDNMLRPEELAHAMVSALAMDDRGFIPELGVWATNPF
;
A
#
# COMPACT_ATOMS: atom_id res chain seq x y z
N MET A 1 12.37 13.39 3.29
CA MET A 1 12.62 13.57 1.83
C MET A 1 11.83 14.75 1.29
N GLU A 2 12.28 15.35 0.19
CA GLU A 2 11.51 16.32 -0.60
C GLU A 2 10.57 15.60 -1.57
N PHE A 3 9.38 16.16 -1.80
CA PHE A 3 8.36 15.54 -2.65
C PHE A 3 8.34 16.08 -4.08
N THR A 4 8.82 17.30 -4.29
CA THR A 4 8.81 17.93 -5.63
C THR A 4 9.51 17.05 -6.67
N ASN A 5 8.77 16.64 -7.69
CA ASN A 5 9.18 15.72 -8.74
C ASN A 5 9.55 14.30 -8.28
N ALA A 6 9.32 13.93 -7.01
CA ALA A 6 9.54 12.57 -6.53
C ALA A 6 8.63 11.58 -7.29
N ARG A 7 9.19 10.45 -7.74
CA ARG A 7 8.50 9.40 -8.49
C ARG A 7 7.92 8.40 -7.52
N ILE A 8 6.60 8.37 -7.39
CA ILE A 8 5.90 7.60 -6.36
C ILE A 8 4.90 6.63 -6.99
N LEU A 9 5.05 5.36 -6.69
CA LEU A 9 4.10 4.31 -7.05
C LEU A 9 3.20 3.99 -5.85
N ILE A 10 1.88 4.03 -6.06
CA ILE A 10 0.88 3.65 -5.05
C ILE A 10 0.04 2.52 -5.60
N THR A 11 0.17 1.32 -5.04
CA THR A 11 -0.67 0.19 -5.43
C THR A 11 -2.05 0.28 -4.80
N GLY A 12 -3.11 -0.02 -5.57
CA GLY A 12 -4.49 0.13 -5.08
C GLY A 12 -4.88 1.59 -4.85
N GLY A 13 -4.43 2.51 -5.71
CA GLY A 13 -4.63 3.94 -5.58
C GLY A 13 -5.98 4.48 -6.09
N SER A 14 -6.86 3.63 -6.59
CA SER A 14 -8.16 4.06 -7.15
C SER A 14 -9.28 4.23 -6.10
N SER A 15 -9.02 4.05 -4.82
CA SER A 15 -9.99 4.26 -3.73
C SER A 15 -9.32 4.37 -2.37
N GLY A 16 -10.10 4.80 -1.36
CA GLY A 16 -9.75 4.76 0.05
C GLY A 16 -8.38 5.35 0.36
N LEU A 17 -7.59 4.63 1.16
CA LEU A 17 -6.28 5.07 1.64
C LEU A 17 -5.30 5.40 0.50
N GLY A 18 -5.24 4.56 -0.53
CA GLY A 18 -4.36 4.79 -1.67
C GLY A 18 -4.71 6.07 -2.44
N LYS A 19 -6.01 6.34 -2.68
CA LYS A 19 -6.48 7.56 -3.32
C LYS A 19 -6.16 8.82 -2.49
N ALA A 20 -6.44 8.78 -1.19
CA ALA A 20 -6.14 9.89 -0.28
C ALA A 20 -4.64 10.20 -0.21
N THR A 21 -3.81 9.14 -0.17
CA THR A 21 -2.34 9.29 -0.18
C THR A 21 -1.84 9.88 -1.50
N ALA A 22 -2.39 9.42 -2.63
CA ALA A 22 -2.04 9.95 -3.95
C ALA A 22 -2.34 11.45 -4.05
N ARG A 23 -3.55 11.86 -3.63
CA ARG A 23 -3.95 13.27 -3.61
C ARG A 23 -2.96 14.13 -2.84
N LEU A 24 -2.68 13.76 -1.59
CA LEU A 24 -1.80 14.55 -0.71
C LEU A 24 -0.37 14.64 -1.25
N LEU A 25 0.14 13.57 -1.88
CA LEU A 25 1.49 13.59 -2.46
C LEU A 25 1.57 14.43 -3.75
N ILE A 26 0.52 14.42 -4.58
CA ILE A 26 0.42 15.29 -5.76
C ILE A 26 0.36 16.75 -5.34
N GLU A 27 -0.44 17.09 -4.33
CA GLU A 27 -0.49 18.45 -3.74
C GLU A 27 0.87 18.93 -3.21
N ARG A 28 1.76 17.99 -2.85
CA ARG A 28 3.15 18.27 -2.46
C ARG A 28 4.13 18.29 -3.64
N GLY A 29 3.65 18.22 -4.86
CA GLY A 29 4.46 18.30 -6.07
C GLY A 29 5.09 16.99 -6.54
N ALA A 30 4.67 15.84 -6.02
CA ALA A 30 5.15 14.54 -6.47
C ALA A 30 4.54 14.11 -7.81
N ARG A 31 5.29 13.32 -8.57
CA ARG A 31 4.81 12.56 -9.73
C ARG A 31 4.29 11.22 -9.23
N VAL A 32 2.98 11.02 -9.26
CA VAL A 32 2.35 9.83 -8.67
C VAL A 32 1.76 8.94 -9.76
N ALA A 33 2.12 7.66 -9.76
CA ALA A 33 1.41 6.61 -10.46
C ALA A 33 0.51 5.85 -9.48
N ILE A 34 -0.71 5.60 -9.88
CA ILE A 34 -1.67 4.80 -9.14
C ILE A 34 -2.07 3.56 -9.91
N THR A 35 -2.36 2.48 -9.18
CA THR A 35 -2.76 1.23 -9.82
C THR A 35 -4.12 0.75 -9.35
N GLY A 36 -4.77 -0.05 -10.19
CA GLY A 36 -6.05 -0.69 -9.89
C GLY A 36 -6.42 -1.72 -10.93
N ARG A 37 -7.30 -2.67 -10.56
CA ARG A 37 -7.80 -3.73 -11.44
C ARG A 37 -8.99 -3.30 -12.32
N ASP A 38 -9.79 -2.36 -11.82
CA ASP A 38 -10.89 -1.78 -12.56
C ASP A 38 -10.37 -0.60 -13.37
N ARG A 39 -10.25 -0.80 -14.68
CA ARG A 39 -9.68 0.18 -15.60
C ARG A 39 -10.46 1.49 -15.61
N SER A 40 -11.79 1.43 -15.72
CA SER A 40 -12.63 2.63 -15.80
C SER A 40 -12.53 3.48 -14.53
N LYS A 41 -12.63 2.84 -13.36
CA LYS A 41 -12.47 3.52 -12.07
C LYS A 41 -11.07 4.10 -11.90
N LEU A 42 -10.04 3.36 -12.31
CA LEU A 42 -8.65 3.80 -12.21
C LEU A 42 -8.40 5.05 -13.08
N GLU A 43 -8.81 5.02 -14.34
CA GLU A 43 -8.64 6.13 -15.29
C GLU A 43 -9.41 7.38 -14.83
N HIS A 44 -10.64 7.20 -14.32
CA HIS A 44 -11.43 8.30 -13.76
C HIS A 44 -10.73 8.98 -12.58
N VAL A 45 -10.26 8.17 -11.60
CA VAL A 45 -9.58 8.71 -10.41
C VAL A 45 -8.21 9.30 -10.77
N ALA A 46 -7.49 8.71 -11.70
CA ALA A 46 -6.22 9.24 -12.17
C ALA A 46 -6.39 10.61 -12.82
N ALA A 47 -7.42 10.78 -13.68
CA ALA A 47 -7.74 12.06 -14.29
C ALA A 47 -8.16 13.12 -13.25
N GLU A 48 -8.98 12.73 -12.25
CA GLU A 48 -9.37 13.61 -11.14
C GLU A 48 -8.16 14.13 -10.35
N LEU A 49 -7.16 13.26 -10.11
CA LEU A 49 -6.00 13.59 -9.28
C LEU A 49 -4.82 14.19 -10.06
N GLY A 50 -4.78 14.05 -11.38
CA GLY A 50 -3.58 14.30 -12.17
C GLY A 50 -2.50 13.22 -11.98
N ALA A 51 -2.90 11.99 -11.65
CA ALA A 51 -2.02 10.85 -11.48
C ALA A 51 -1.84 10.05 -12.78
N TRP A 52 -0.78 9.28 -12.87
CA TRP A 52 -0.56 8.34 -13.95
C TRP A 52 -1.25 7.00 -13.66
N PRO A 53 -2.24 6.55 -14.47
CA PRO A 53 -2.90 5.26 -14.27
C PRO A 53 -2.06 4.11 -14.82
N LEU A 54 -1.80 3.10 -13.99
CA LEU A 54 -1.16 1.85 -14.37
C LEU A 54 -2.11 0.68 -14.08
N HIS A 55 -2.74 0.15 -15.12
CA HIS A 55 -3.68 -0.95 -14.99
C HIS A 55 -2.93 -2.28 -14.87
N TYR A 56 -2.99 -2.92 -13.70
CA TYR A 56 -2.43 -4.25 -13.46
C TYR A 56 -3.19 -5.00 -12.37
N ASP A 57 -3.04 -6.32 -12.36
CA ASP A 57 -3.53 -7.20 -11.31
C ASP A 57 -2.37 -7.61 -10.38
N ALA A 58 -2.45 -7.17 -9.11
CA ALA A 58 -1.45 -7.49 -8.10
C ALA A 58 -1.29 -8.99 -7.79
N SER A 59 -2.24 -9.83 -8.22
CA SER A 59 -2.15 -11.28 -8.07
C SER A 59 -1.37 -11.98 -9.19
N LYS A 60 -0.90 -11.22 -10.21
CA LYS A 60 -0.21 -11.75 -11.39
C LYS A 60 1.19 -11.18 -11.52
N GLU A 61 2.21 -12.02 -11.44
CA GLU A 61 3.60 -11.58 -11.56
C GLU A 61 3.89 -10.95 -12.94
N SER A 62 3.32 -11.48 -14.03
CA SER A 62 3.48 -10.92 -15.38
C SER A 62 3.02 -9.47 -15.47
N ASP A 63 1.88 -9.15 -14.86
CA ASP A 63 1.32 -7.81 -14.86
C ASP A 63 2.22 -6.85 -14.06
N ILE A 64 2.76 -7.32 -12.92
CA ILE A 64 3.68 -6.55 -12.09
C ILE A 64 4.96 -6.22 -12.87
N LEU A 65 5.53 -7.19 -13.57
CA LEU A 65 6.73 -6.99 -14.37
C LEU A 65 6.49 -6.01 -15.54
N ALA A 66 5.36 -6.13 -16.22
CA ALA A 66 4.96 -5.21 -17.29
C ALA A 66 4.79 -3.77 -16.76
N MET A 67 4.12 -3.61 -15.61
CA MET A 67 3.99 -2.30 -14.95
C MET A 67 5.34 -1.66 -14.64
N TYR A 68 6.30 -2.42 -14.12
CA TYR A 68 7.62 -1.87 -13.84
C TYR A 68 8.45 -1.56 -15.09
N ALA A 69 8.25 -2.29 -16.18
CA ALA A 69 8.84 -1.95 -17.46
C ALA A 69 8.33 -0.61 -18.01
N GLU A 70 7.04 -0.29 -17.78
CA GLU A 70 6.48 1.02 -18.10
C GLU A 70 7.09 2.12 -17.22
N ILE A 71 7.23 1.88 -15.91
CA ILE A 71 7.87 2.82 -14.96
C ILE A 71 9.31 3.12 -15.39
N ASP A 72 10.07 2.11 -15.79
CA ASP A 72 11.44 2.29 -16.24
C ASP A 72 11.52 3.15 -17.51
N ARG A 73 10.63 2.92 -18.46
CA ARG A 73 10.58 3.68 -19.71
C ARG A 73 10.21 5.15 -19.49
N GLU A 74 9.23 5.44 -18.62
CA GLU A 74 8.69 6.78 -18.44
C GLU A 74 9.43 7.60 -17.36
N TRP A 75 9.92 6.93 -16.32
CA TRP A 75 10.53 7.59 -15.16
C TRP A 75 12.02 7.29 -14.98
N GLY A 76 12.52 6.17 -15.52
CA GLY A 76 13.90 5.76 -15.35
C GLY A 76 14.28 5.41 -13.91
N GLY A 77 13.30 5.18 -13.03
CA GLY A 77 13.53 4.81 -11.64
C GLY A 77 12.32 5.09 -10.73
N LEU A 78 12.47 4.84 -9.42
CA LEU A 78 11.41 4.97 -8.44
C LEU A 78 11.96 5.46 -7.09
N ASP A 79 11.33 6.49 -6.51
CA ASP A 79 11.78 7.07 -5.23
C ASP A 79 10.97 6.57 -4.04
N VAL A 80 9.67 6.30 -4.24
CA VAL A 80 8.78 5.78 -3.18
C VAL A 80 7.85 4.71 -3.73
N LEU A 81 7.73 3.60 -3.01
CA LEU A 81 6.65 2.63 -3.15
C LEU A 81 5.71 2.73 -1.95
N VAL A 82 4.42 2.96 -2.18
CA VAL A 82 3.35 2.70 -1.21
C VAL A 82 2.65 1.41 -1.62
N ASN A 83 3.04 0.31 -0.99
CA ASN A 83 2.54 -1.04 -1.24
C ASN A 83 1.23 -1.24 -0.47
N ASN A 84 0.14 -0.74 -1.04
CA ASN A 84 -1.15 -0.60 -0.37
C ASN A 84 -2.22 -1.57 -0.91
N ALA A 85 -2.07 -2.10 -2.13
CA ALA A 85 -3.04 -3.03 -2.68
C ALA A 85 -3.29 -4.23 -1.75
N GLY A 86 -4.56 -4.53 -1.49
CA GLY A 86 -4.95 -5.65 -0.65
C GLY A 86 -6.45 -5.90 -0.69
N ILE A 87 -6.82 -7.10 -0.28
CA ILE A 87 -8.20 -7.54 -0.16
C ILE A 87 -8.42 -8.22 1.20
N GLY A 88 -9.67 -8.28 1.66
CA GLY A 88 -10.05 -8.93 2.90
C GLY A 88 -10.87 -10.20 2.66
N PHE A 89 -10.82 -11.10 3.64
CA PHE A 89 -11.73 -12.21 3.80
C PHE A 89 -11.95 -12.44 5.31
N PHE A 90 -13.19 -12.62 5.70
CA PHE A 90 -13.59 -12.83 7.09
C PHE A 90 -14.61 -13.95 7.16
N GLY A 91 -14.30 -15.00 7.91
CA GLY A 91 -15.15 -16.15 8.11
C GLY A 91 -14.74 -16.99 9.32
N PRO A 92 -15.64 -17.83 9.87
CA PRO A 92 -15.34 -18.74 10.96
C PRO A 92 -14.22 -19.71 10.56
N VAL A 93 -13.43 -20.16 11.53
CA VAL A 93 -12.25 -21.03 11.26
C VAL A 93 -12.63 -22.38 10.65
N ASP A 94 -13.79 -22.91 10.97
CA ASP A 94 -14.33 -24.19 10.48
C ASP A 94 -14.96 -24.09 9.07
N GLU A 95 -15.13 -22.87 8.55
CA GLU A 95 -15.67 -22.63 7.19
C GLU A 95 -14.59 -22.12 6.21
N VAL A 96 -13.37 -21.89 6.68
CA VAL A 96 -12.28 -21.36 5.84
C VAL A 96 -11.79 -22.43 4.86
N SER A 97 -11.75 -22.09 3.59
CA SER A 97 -11.31 -22.99 2.51
C SER A 97 -9.87 -22.71 2.08
N TRP A 98 -9.26 -23.68 1.37
CA TRP A 98 -7.96 -23.50 0.71
C TRP A 98 -7.99 -22.33 -0.28
N SER A 99 -9.05 -22.22 -1.06
CA SER A 99 -9.20 -21.14 -2.05
C SER A 99 -9.28 -19.74 -1.44
N ASP A 100 -9.78 -19.60 -0.19
CA ASP A 100 -9.76 -18.32 0.52
C ASP A 100 -8.34 -17.89 0.86
N PHE A 101 -7.49 -18.83 1.29
CA PHE A 101 -6.07 -18.56 1.50
C PHE A 101 -5.39 -18.18 0.18
N GLU A 102 -5.54 -18.97 -0.88
CA GLU A 102 -4.93 -18.67 -2.18
C GLU A 102 -5.29 -17.27 -2.67
N LYS A 103 -6.57 -16.93 -2.70
CA LYS A 103 -7.06 -15.63 -3.16
C LYS A 103 -6.44 -14.46 -2.37
N ILE A 104 -6.41 -14.57 -1.05
CA ILE A 104 -5.88 -13.52 -0.19
C ILE A 104 -4.36 -13.45 -0.29
N PHE A 105 -3.67 -14.57 -0.23
CA PHE A 105 -2.21 -14.60 -0.25
C PHE A 105 -1.64 -14.19 -1.61
N HIS A 106 -2.28 -14.56 -2.72
CA HIS A 106 -1.85 -14.10 -4.05
C HIS A 106 -1.79 -12.58 -4.14
N THR A 107 -2.80 -11.87 -3.62
CA THR A 107 -2.81 -10.41 -3.66
C THR A 107 -1.98 -9.79 -2.53
N ASN A 108 -2.27 -10.17 -1.26
CA ASN A 108 -1.74 -9.46 -0.10
C ASN A 108 -0.29 -9.82 0.22
N VAL A 109 0.18 -11.00 -0.18
CA VAL A 109 1.50 -11.53 0.19
C VAL A 109 2.38 -11.65 -1.05
N PHE A 110 2.04 -12.50 -2.01
CA PHE A 110 2.89 -12.76 -3.17
C PHE A 110 2.98 -11.52 -4.06
N GLY A 111 1.84 -10.89 -4.37
CA GLY A 111 1.82 -9.65 -5.13
C GLY A 111 2.60 -8.54 -4.45
N ALA A 112 2.36 -8.33 -3.15
CA ALA A 112 3.10 -7.35 -2.37
C ALA A 112 4.61 -7.64 -2.36
N ALA A 113 5.00 -8.92 -2.24
CA ALA A 113 6.41 -9.34 -2.28
C ALA A 113 7.07 -9.02 -3.63
N ILE A 114 6.42 -9.36 -4.74
CA ILE A 114 6.97 -9.12 -6.08
C ILE A 114 7.03 -7.62 -6.41
N VAL A 115 5.99 -6.86 -6.05
CA VAL A 115 6.01 -5.39 -6.18
C VAL A 115 7.17 -4.78 -5.38
N GLY A 116 7.36 -5.22 -4.14
CA GLY A 116 8.46 -4.77 -3.28
C GLY A 116 9.84 -5.16 -3.82
N ARG A 117 9.99 -6.40 -4.35
CA ARG A 117 11.21 -6.89 -5.00
C ARG A 117 11.63 -5.98 -6.16
N GLU A 118 10.71 -5.65 -7.03
CA GLU A 118 10.98 -4.82 -8.21
C GLU A 118 11.28 -3.36 -7.84
N ALA A 119 10.61 -2.82 -6.82
CA ALA A 119 10.96 -1.51 -6.26
C ALA A 119 12.38 -1.52 -5.66
N ALA A 120 12.68 -2.53 -4.84
CA ALA A 120 13.98 -2.66 -4.18
C ALA A 120 15.14 -2.74 -5.19
N ARG A 121 14.98 -3.46 -6.32
CA ARG A 121 16.01 -3.53 -7.39
C ARG A 121 16.36 -2.13 -7.92
N ARG A 122 15.36 -1.30 -8.19
CA ARG A 122 15.52 0.06 -8.72
C ARG A 122 16.12 1.00 -7.68
N MET A 123 15.62 0.93 -6.46
CA MET A 123 16.12 1.73 -5.35
C MET A 123 17.56 1.37 -4.95
N LYS A 124 17.94 0.07 -5.02
CA LYS A 124 19.32 -0.35 -4.80
C LYS A 124 20.26 0.22 -5.88
N ALA A 125 19.84 0.23 -7.15
CA ALA A 125 20.63 0.84 -8.23
C ALA A 125 20.81 2.35 -8.04
N GLN A 126 19.82 3.04 -7.41
CA GLN A 126 19.88 4.46 -7.06
C GLN A 126 20.63 4.73 -5.74
N ASN A 127 20.90 3.68 -4.95
CA ASN A 127 21.35 3.76 -3.55
C ASN A 127 20.50 4.69 -2.68
N LYS A 128 19.20 4.74 -2.94
CA LYS A 128 18.21 5.58 -2.24
C LYS A 128 16.80 5.10 -2.53
N GLY A 129 15.91 5.17 -1.54
CA GLY A 129 14.48 4.88 -1.75
C GLY A 129 13.68 4.80 -0.45
N ASN A 130 12.36 4.66 -0.63
CA ASN A 130 11.44 4.50 0.50
C ASN A 130 10.36 3.48 0.13
N ILE A 131 10.11 2.52 1.00
CA ILE A 131 9.01 1.55 0.87
C ILE A 131 8.11 1.68 2.08
N ILE A 132 6.82 1.90 1.83
CA ILE A 132 5.77 1.79 2.84
C ILE A 132 4.93 0.55 2.53
N ASN A 133 4.89 -0.41 3.43
CA ASN A 133 3.98 -1.55 3.35
C ASN A 133 2.75 -1.30 4.24
N ILE A 134 1.56 -1.44 3.67
CA ILE A 134 0.32 -1.30 4.43
C ILE A 134 -0.10 -2.68 4.95
N ALA A 135 0.12 -2.88 6.25
CA ALA A 135 -0.40 -4.04 6.96
C ALA A 135 -1.81 -3.74 7.52
N SER A 136 -1.98 -3.85 8.82
CA SER A 136 -3.22 -3.61 9.56
C SER A 136 -2.95 -3.81 11.05
N SER A 137 -3.83 -3.34 11.93
CA SER A 137 -3.90 -3.82 13.32
C SER A 137 -4.07 -5.35 13.39
N ALA A 138 -4.64 -5.96 12.34
CA ALA A 138 -4.70 -7.42 12.14
C ALA A 138 -3.33 -8.08 11.89
N GLY A 139 -2.30 -7.33 11.56
CA GLY A 139 -0.91 -7.80 11.46
C GLY A 139 -0.14 -7.76 12.79
N VAL A 140 -0.79 -7.28 13.85
CA VAL A 140 -0.25 -7.22 15.21
C VAL A 140 -0.94 -8.21 16.13
N ARG A 141 -2.25 -8.40 15.95
CA ARG A 141 -3.04 -9.38 16.72
C ARG A 141 -4.18 -9.97 15.88
N GLY A 142 -4.47 -11.25 16.10
CA GLY A 142 -5.64 -11.91 15.53
C GLY A 142 -6.96 -11.41 16.13
N PHE A 143 -8.05 -11.69 15.44
CA PHE A 143 -9.41 -11.37 15.87
C PHE A 143 -10.40 -12.43 15.35
N LYS A 144 -11.60 -12.47 15.92
CA LYS A 144 -12.64 -13.43 15.53
C LYS A 144 -12.94 -13.33 14.02
N ASN A 145 -13.02 -14.46 13.34
CA ASN A 145 -13.26 -14.57 11.90
C ASN A 145 -12.15 -14.00 10.99
N GLY A 146 -11.00 -13.63 11.55
CA GLY A 146 -9.91 -12.98 10.81
C GLY A 146 -8.79 -13.90 10.35
N THR A 147 -8.91 -15.22 10.44
CA THR A 147 -7.81 -16.17 10.25
C THR A 147 -6.99 -15.90 8.98
N VAL A 148 -7.62 -15.88 7.81
CA VAL A 148 -6.93 -15.72 6.52
C VAL A 148 -6.35 -14.31 6.37
N TYR A 149 -7.14 -13.31 6.69
CA TYR A 149 -6.71 -11.92 6.56
C TYR A 149 -5.59 -11.58 7.53
N ALA A 150 -5.73 -11.92 8.81
CA ALA A 150 -4.70 -11.69 9.81
C ALA A 150 -3.39 -12.40 9.42
N ALA A 151 -3.45 -13.68 9.04
CA ALA A 151 -2.27 -14.41 8.58
C ALA A 151 -1.55 -13.69 7.43
N SER A 152 -2.29 -13.17 6.43
CA SER A 152 -1.69 -12.39 5.34
C SER A 152 -1.02 -11.10 5.83
N LYS A 153 -1.59 -10.41 6.81
CA LYS A 153 -1.04 -9.15 7.34
C LYS A 153 0.16 -9.38 8.29
N PHE A 154 0.17 -10.50 9.01
CA PHE A 154 1.38 -10.96 9.72
C PHE A 154 2.52 -11.30 8.73
N ALA A 155 2.21 -11.94 7.59
CA ALA A 155 3.21 -12.19 6.54
C ALA A 155 3.80 -10.87 5.99
N VAL A 156 2.96 -9.86 5.70
CA VAL A 156 3.43 -8.52 5.27
C VAL A 156 4.33 -7.88 6.33
N ARG A 157 3.98 -8.02 7.62
CA ARG A 157 4.84 -7.55 8.73
C ARG A 157 6.21 -8.23 8.69
N GLY A 158 6.24 -9.57 8.66
CA GLY A 158 7.51 -10.32 8.64
C GLY A 158 8.38 -9.95 7.45
N MET A 159 7.79 -9.87 6.23
CA MET A 159 8.52 -9.41 5.05
C MET A 159 9.08 -7.99 5.22
N THR A 160 8.32 -7.08 5.83
CA THR A 160 8.76 -5.70 6.06
C THR A 160 9.97 -5.63 6.98
N GLU A 161 9.99 -6.44 8.04
CA GLU A 161 11.11 -6.52 8.97
C GLU A 161 12.38 -7.04 8.27
N CYS A 162 12.28 -8.12 7.48
CA CYS A 162 13.38 -8.63 6.67
C CYS A 162 13.92 -7.57 5.68
N TRP A 163 13.02 -6.95 4.91
CA TRP A 163 13.42 -5.94 3.93
C TRP A 163 14.08 -4.72 4.58
N ARG A 164 13.66 -4.35 5.77
CA ARG A 164 14.27 -3.26 6.52
C ARG A 164 15.75 -3.52 6.77
N ASP A 165 16.10 -4.72 7.21
CA ASP A 165 17.48 -5.08 7.48
C ASP A 165 18.31 -5.27 6.20
N GLU A 166 17.72 -5.89 5.16
CA GLU A 166 18.38 -6.11 3.88
C GLU A 166 18.64 -4.83 3.09
N LEU A 167 17.78 -3.81 3.21
CA LEU A 167 17.81 -2.62 2.35
C LEU A 167 18.46 -1.39 3.04
N ARG A 168 18.60 -1.38 4.35
CA ARG A 168 19.29 -0.28 5.09
C ARG A 168 20.71 0.01 4.57
N PRO A 169 21.56 -0.98 4.22
CA PRO A 169 22.88 -0.70 3.66
C PRO A 169 22.86 0.06 2.33
N HIS A 170 21.70 0.11 1.67
CA HIS A 170 21.47 0.83 0.42
C HIS A 170 20.73 2.16 0.59
N ASN A 171 20.68 2.72 1.80
CA ASN A 171 19.98 3.95 2.11
C ASN A 171 18.48 3.90 1.76
N ILE A 172 17.85 2.73 1.88
CA ILE A 172 16.42 2.52 1.62
C ILE A 172 15.70 2.38 2.95
N ARG A 173 14.72 3.24 3.19
CA ARG A 173 13.87 3.20 4.39
C ARG A 173 12.66 2.31 4.12
N VAL A 174 12.44 1.30 4.97
CA VAL A 174 11.28 0.40 4.87
C VAL A 174 10.42 0.55 6.11
N MET A 175 9.19 1.00 5.89
CA MET A 175 8.23 1.36 6.94
C MET A 175 6.99 0.47 6.86
N LEU A 176 6.47 0.09 8.03
CA LEU A 176 5.21 -0.63 8.18
C LEU A 176 4.13 0.32 8.70
N VAL A 177 2.98 0.33 8.06
CA VAL A 177 1.82 1.09 8.55
C VAL A 177 0.72 0.11 8.92
N ASN A 178 0.22 0.24 10.15
CA ASN A 178 -0.83 -0.59 10.74
C ASN A 178 -2.10 0.25 10.98
N PRO A 179 -2.96 0.44 9.98
CA PRO A 179 -4.25 1.08 10.18
C PRO A 179 -5.15 0.27 11.11
N SER A 180 -5.90 0.93 11.98
CA SER A 180 -7.10 0.34 12.56
C SER A 180 -8.26 0.39 11.53
N ALA A 181 -9.49 0.18 11.96
CA ALA A 181 -10.64 0.20 11.05
C ALA A 181 -10.85 1.57 10.41
N VAL A 182 -10.81 1.61 9.07
CA VAL A 182 -11.08 2.79 8.24
C VAL A 182 -12.23 2.44 7.31
N PRO A 183 -13.36 3.17 7.33
CA PRO A 183 -14.46 2.94 6.42
C PRO A 183 -14.04 3.36 5.00
N THR A 184 -13.81 2.37 4.17
CA THR A 184 -13.44 2.51 2.75
C THR A 184 -14.17 1.45 1.93
N ALA A 185 -13.97 1.45 0.61
CA ALA A 185 -14.43 0.39 -0.28
C ALA A 185 -13.74 -0.98 -0.02
N PHE A 186 -12.89 -1.08 0.98
CA PHE A 186 -12.20 -2.32 1.34
C PHE A 186 -13.21 -3.40 1.76
N ASN A 187 -13.12 -4.56 1.12
CA ASN A 187 -13.99 -5.71 1.36
C ASN A 187 -15.49 -5.44 1.15
N VAL A 188 -15.82 -4.54 0.22
CA VAL A 188 -17.19 -4.30 -0.26
C VAL A 188 -17.30 -4.83 -1.68
N GLU A 189 -18.29 -5.67 -1.94
CA GLU A 189 -18.48 -6.33 -3.23
C GLU A 189 -18.78 -5.31 -4.35
N SER A 190 -19.60 -4.30 -4.06
CA SER A 190 -19.91 -3.17 -4.96
C SER A 190 -18.71 -2.24 -5.18
N ARG A 191 -17.65 -2.33 -4.36
CA ARG A 191 -16.51 -1.39 -4.33
C ARG A 191 -16.89 0.07 -4.13
N GLU A 192 -18.07 0.32 -3.59
CA GLU A 192 -18.49 1.64 -3.14
C GLU A 192 -17.87 1.97 -1.78
N GLU A 193 -17.54 3.22 -1.57
CA GLU A 193 -17.00 3.66 -0.29
C GLU A 193 -18.08 3.62 0.78
N LYS A 194 -17.73 3.09 1.95
CA LYS A 194 -18.63 3.06 3.09
C LYS A 194 -18.89 4.47 3.60
N PRO A 195 -20.11 4.75 4.12
CA PRO A 195 -20.38 6.03 4.77
C PRO A 195 -19.38 6.30 5.89
N LEU A 196 -18.84 7.51 5.89
CA LEU A 196 -17.97 7.97 6.97
C LEU A 196 -18.81 8.19 8.24
N LYS A 197 -18.28 7.74 9.38
CA LYS A 197 -18.83 8.04 10.70
C LYS A 197 -17.86 9.01 11.40
N ASP A 198 -18.38 9.97 12.15
CA ASP A 198 -17.55 11.02 12.76
C ASP A 198 -16.53 10.50 13.78
N ASN A 199 -16.80 9.34 14.38
CA ASN A 199 -15.92 8.70 15.38
C ASN A 199 -14.92 7.69 14.77
N MET A 200 -14.87 7.54 13.45
CA MET A 200 -13.94 6.63 12.77
C MET A 200 -12.82 7.40 12.03
N LEU A 201 -11.69 6.74 11.87
CA LEU A 201 -10.60 7.26 11.05
C LEU A 201 -11.05 7.48 9.61
N ARG A 202 -10.56 8.55 9.01
CA ARG A 202 -10.69 8.84 7.59
C ARG A 202 -9.42 8.46 6.84
N PRO A 203 -9.51 8.10 5.56
CA PRO A 203 -8.33 7.82 4.74
C PRO A 203 -7.29 8.96 4.73
N GLU A 204 -7.75 10.22 4.82
CA GLU A 204 -6.93 11.43 4.82
C GLU A 204 -6.01 11.52 6.05
N GLU A 205 -6.48 11.07 7.22
CA GLU A 205 -5.66 11.08 8.45
C GLU A 205 -4.51 10.09 8.35
N LEU A 206 -4.76 8.93 7.75
CA LEU A 206 -3.72 7.95 7.46
C LEU A 206 -2.73 8.43 6.39
N ALA A 207 -3.25 9.07 5.34
CA ALA A 207 -2.43 9.68 4.31
C ALA A 207 -1.50 10.75 4.92
N HIS A 208 -2.04 11.60 5.79
CA HIS A 208 -1.26 12.61 6.52
C HIS A 208 -0.14 11.98 7.36
N ALA A 209 -0.45 10.93 8.13
CA ALA A 209 0.54 10.23 8.96
C ALA A 209 1.67 9.62 8.11
N MET A 210 1.34 8.96 6.99
CA MET A 210 2.33 8.37 6.08
C MET A 210 3.20 9.44 5.40
N VAL A 211 2.60 10.50 4.90
CA VAL A 211 3.33 11.59 4.24
C VAL A 211 4.23 12.32 5.23
N SER A 212 3.79 12.50 6.47
CA SER A 212 4.64 13.07 7.55
C SER A 212 5.84 12.17 7.87
N ALA A 213 5.65 10.84 7.91
CA ALA A 213 6.74 9.90 8.11
C ALA A 213 7.75 9.91 6.95
N LEU A 214 7.28 10.04 5.70
CA LEU A 214 8.13 10.18 4.52
C LEU A 214 8.91 11.49 4.53
N ALA A 215 8.31 12.60 5.02
CA ALA A 215 8.91 13.93 5.06
C ALA A 215 10.09 14.06 6.03
N MET A 216 10.29 13.10 6.94
CA MET A 216 11.47 13.11 7.82
C MET A 216 12.76 13.20 7.01
N ASP A 217 13.79 13.82 7.63
CA ASP A 217 15.15 13.82 7.09
C ASP A 217 15.65 12.38 6.82
N ASP A 218 16.40 12.19 5.74
CA ASP A 218 16.82 10.86 5.29
C ASP A 218 17.75 10.13 6.29
N ARG A 219 18.26 10.81 7.32
CA ARG A 219 19.07 10.21 8.41
C ARG A 219 18.27 9.34 9.37
N GLY A 220 16.94 9.47 9.37
CA GLY A 220 16.07 8.70 10.25
C GLY A 220 14.74 8.35 9.60
N PHE A 221 14.02 7.40 10.19
CA PHE A 221 12.67 7.04 9.76
C PHE A 221 11.89 6.39 10.90
N ILE A 222 10.56 6.39 10.75
CA ILE A 222 9.64 5.68 11.65
C ILE A 222 9.49 4.25 11.11
N PRO A 223 10.03 3.23 11.78
CA PRO A 223 10.02 1.85 11.25
C PRO A 223 8.63 1.23 11.25
N GLU A 224 7.77 1.65 12.17
CA GLU A 224 6.40 1.16 12.30
C GLU A 224 5.48 2.27 12.81
N LEU A 225 4.30 2.39 12.20
CA LEU A 225 3.30 3.40 12.51
C LEU A 225 1.93 2.75 12.69
N GLY A 226 1.37 2.83 13.89
CA GLY A 226 0.00 2.45 14.19
C GLY A 226 -0.90 3.69 14.24
N VAL A 227 -2.00 3.69 13.50
CA VAL A 227 -2.98 4.79 13.50
C VAL A 227 -4.34 4.27 13.91
N TRP A 228 -4.90 4.84 14.97
CA TRP A 228 -6.13 4.39 15.61
C TRP A 228 -7.12 5.53 15.78
N ALA A 229 -8.41 5.23 15.62
CA ALA A 229 -9.45 6.17 16.04
C ALA A 229 -9.42 6.36 17.56
N THR A 230 -9.64 7.59 18.01
CA THR A 230 -9.59 7.93 19.45
C THR A 230 -10.72 7.24 20.23
N ASN A 231 -11.91 7.22 19.67
CA ASN A 231 -13.10 6.57 20.29
C ASN A 231 -14.03 6.02 19.20
N PRO A 232 -13.78 4.80 18.71
CA PRO A 232 -14.57 4.20 17.62
C PRO A 232 -15.90 3.58 18.07
N PHE A 233 -16.29 3.68 19.35
CA PHE A 233 -17.46 3.05 19.99
C PHE A 233 -18.68 3.94 20.01
#